data_7544da20e0be3d657e0f8e191386cd5e
#
_entry.id   7544da20e0be3d657e0f8e191386cd5e
#
_cell.length_a   1.000
_cell.length_b   1.000
_cell.length_c   1.000
_cell.angle_alpha   90.00
_cell.angle_beta   90.00
_cell.angle_gamma   90.00
#
_symmetry.space_group_name_H-M   'P 1'
#
loop_
_entity.id
_entity.type
_entity.pdbx_description
1 polymer ?
#
loop_
_entity_poly.entity_id
_entity_poly.type
_entity_poly.pdbx_seq_one_letter_code
_entity_poly.pdbx_strand_id
1 'polypeptide(L)'
;MILKHFPVEYQMDSQDCGPASLKIIAKHFGRYYSLQYLRDRCGITNQGISLLDLSTGAENIGLRTLAIKCTIEEVITSVPFPTILFWNENHFVVLYHADKKHMWVSDPAKGRIKYTHEEFRRGWYPKKENKGVLLAVEPTVDFQKNKQQKEREKNSFINILRYFIPYKKSFMTIFVIMFIVTLFQGILPFISKAVIDVGIKTFDLNSVSYTHLRAHETTLH
;
A
#
# COMPACT_ATOMS: atom_id res chain seq x y z
N MET A 1 -20.00 -16.70 -16.07
CA MET A 1 -19.79 -16.73 -14.61
C MET A 1 -18.40 -16.24 -14.17
N ILE A 2 -17.39 -16.38 -15.00
CA ILE A 2 -15.98 -15.97 -14.72
C ILE A 2 -15.80 -14.45 -14.59
N LEU A 3 -16.57 -13.65 -15.31
CA LEU A 3 -16.41 -12.19 -15.38
C LEU A 3 -16.65 -11.43 -14.08
N LYS A 4 -17.51 -11.96 -13.18
CA LYS A 4 -17.84 -11.28 -11.90
C LYS A 4 -16.83 -11.53 -10.77
N HIS A 5 -15.99 -12.57 -10.88
CA HIS A 5 -15.12 -13.04 -9.79
C HIS A 5 -13.62 -13.08 -10.16
N PHE A 6 -13.22 -12.41 -11.27
CA PHE A 6 -11.80 -12.35 -11.60
C PHE A 6 -11.02 -11.65 -10.48
N PRO A 7 -9.83 -12.13 -10.10
CA PRO A 7 -9.05 -11.54 -9.01
C PRO A 7 -8.75 -10.06 -9.23
N VAL A 8 -8.74 -9.31 -8.14
CA VAL A 8 -8.24 -7.93 -8.05
C VAL A 8 -7.24 -7.88 -6.91
N GLU A 9 -6.11 -7.27 -7.14
CA GLU A 9 -5.11 -6.93 -6.13
C GLU A 9 -4.70 -5.48 -6.35
N TYR A 10 -4.70 -4.70 -5.29
CA TYR A 10 -4.35 -3.28 -5.38
C TYR A 10 -2.85 -3.09 -5.17
N GLN A 11 -2.26 -2.20 -5.96
CA GLN A 11 -0.90 -1.72 -5.74
C GLN A 11 -0.82 -0.90 -4.46
N MET A 12 0.30 -0.98 -3.75
CA MET A 12 0.54 -0.16 -2.56
C MET A 12 1.28 1.14 -2.90
N ASP A 13 2.11 1.08 -3.94
CA ASP A 13 2.88 2.20 -4.45
C ASP A 13 2.69 2.29 -5.97
N SER A 14 2.99 3.46 -6.55
CA SER A 14 2.91 3.70 -8.00
C SER A 14 3.79 2.75 -8.82
N GLN A 15 4.87 2.24 -8.23
CA GLN A 15 5.82 1.32 -8.86
C GLN A 15 5.39 -0.15 -8.80
N ASP A 16 4.34 -0.47 -8.06
CA ASP A 16 3.88 -1.83 -7.81
C ASP A 16 2.97 -2.41 -8.89
N CYS A 17 2.63 -1.65 -9.90
CA CYS A 17 1.66 -2.07 -10.92
C CYS A 17 2.04 -3.42 -11.58
N GLY A 18 3.32 -3.64 -11.84
CA GLY A 18 3.81 -4.89 -12.42
C GLY A 18 3.68 -6.08 -11.47
N PRO A 19 4.29 -6.08 -10.28
CA PRO A 19 4.13 -7.15 -9.29
C PRO A 19 2.67 -7.38 -8.87
N ALA A 20 1.85 -6.34 -8.78
CA ALA A 20 0.43 -6.49 -8.48
C ALA A 20 -0.32 -7.16 -9.64
N SER A 21 0.01 -6.83 -10.89
CA SER A 21 -0.52 -7.53 -12.07
C SER A 21 -0.10 -8.99 -12.09
N LEU A 22 1.16 -9.29 -11.75
CA LEU A 22 1.66 -10.66 -11.64
C LEU A 22 0.96 -11.42 -10.50
N LYS A 23 0.68 -10.76 -9.38
CA LYS A 23 -0.09 -11.31 -8.26
C LYS A 23 -1.51 -11.68 -8.68
N ILE A 24 -2.18 -10.83 -9.47
CA ILE A 24 -3.51 -11.10 -10.05
C ILE A 24 -3.48 -12.35 -10.93
N ILE A 25 -2.50 -12.46 -11.82
CA ILE A 25 -2.32 -13.63 -12.71
C ILE A 25 -2.07 -14.90 -11.89
N ALA A 26 -1.14 -14.86 -10.95
CA ALA A 26 -0.83 -16.01 -10.10
C ALA A 26 -2.06 -16.46 -9.29
N LYS A 27 -2.83 -15.52 -8.74
CA LYS A 27 -4.06 -15.80 -8.01
C LYS A 27 -5.14 -16.43 -8.91
N HIS A 28 -5.24 -15.99 -10.17
CA HIS A 28 -6.12 -16.61 -11.15
C HIS A 28 -5.77 -18.08 -11.38
N PHE A 29 -4.49 -18.40 -11.46
CA PHE A 29 -4.01 -19.79 -11.60
C PHE A 29 -3.93 -20.56 -10.26
N GLY A 30 -4.54 -20.01 -9.19
CA GLY A 30 -4.66 -20.68 -7.89
C GLY A 30 -3.41 -20.63 -7.01
N ARG A 31 -2.49 -19.70 -7.27
CA ARG A 31 -1.29 -19.47 -6.45
C ARG A 31 -1.35 -18.11 -5.77
N TYR A 32 -0.89 -18.09 -4.52
CA TYR A 32 -0.93 -16.89 -3.67
C TYR A 32 0.51 -16.53 -3.29
N TYR A 33 0.94 -15.37 -3.77
CA TYR A 33 2.24 -14.78 -3.43
C TYR A 33 2.04 -13.46 -2.69
N SER A 34 2.93 -13.14 -1.74
CA SER A 34 2.96 -11.80 -1.16
C SER A 34 3.46 -10.79 -2.20
N LEU A 35 3.00 -9.54 -2.10
CA LEU A 35 3.47 -8.49 -3.00
C LEU A 35 4.98 -8.28 -2.87
N GLN A 36 5.50 -8.35 -1.63
CA GLN A 36 6.94 -8.22 -1.38
C GLN A 36 7.76 -9.31 -2.06
N TYR A 37 7.31 -10.57 -2.00
CA TYR A 37 7.98 -11.67 -2.71
C TYR A 37 8.07 -11.42 -4.22
N LEU A 38 6.99 -10.91 -4.82
CA LEU A 38 6.97 -10.60 -6.24
C LEU A 38 7.82 -9.38 -6.59
N ARG A 39 7.88 -8.36 -5.71
CA ARG A 39 8.80 -7.23 -5.85
C ARG A 39 10.25 -7.68 -5.94
N ASP A 40 10.65 -8.56 -5.02
CA ASP A 40 12.02 -9.08 -4.96
C ASP A 40 12.37 -9.90 -6.21
N ARG A 41 11.39 -10.61 -6.79
CA ARG A 41 11.58 -11.41 -8.01
C ARG A 41 11.60 -10.58 -9.29
N CYS A 42 10.90 -9.48 -9.31
CA CYS A 42 10.87 -8.55 -10.44
C CYS A 42 12.01 -7.52 -10.40
N GLY A 43 12.80 -7.44 -9.30
CA GLY A 43 13.92 -6.52 -9.20
C GLY A 43 13.52 -5.04 -9.31
N ILE A 44 12.46 -4.63 -8.59
CA ILE A 44 11.92 -3.25 -8.65
C ILE A 44 13.02 -2.24 -8.32
N THR A 45 13.12 -1.22 -9.16
CA THR A 45 13.97 -0.05 -8.95
C THR A 45 13.13 1.19 -8.59
N ASN A 46 13.78 2.28 -8.20
CA ASN A 46 13.11 3.57 -7.95
C ASN A 46 12.39 4.16 -9.19
N GLN A 47 12.66 3.62 -10.37
CA GLN A 47 12.02 4.02 -11.63
C GLN A 47 10.87 3.09 -12.06
N GLY A 48 10.51 2.11 -11.22
CA GLY A 48 9.56 1.05 -11.54
C GLY A 48 10.24 -0.18 -12.13
N ILE A 49 9.52 -0.94 -12.95
CA ILE A 49 10.04 -2.14 -13.61
C ILE A 49 9.81 -2.06 -15.12
N SER A 50 10.71 -2.65 -15.87
CA SER A 50 10.53 -2.84 -17.32
C SER A 50 9.66 -4.08 -17.62
N LEU A 51 9.20 -4.19 -18.87
CA LEU A 51 8.50 -5.39 -19.32
C LEU A 51 9.39 -6.64 -19.23
N LEU A 52 10.70 -6.48 -19.43
CA LEU A 52 11.68 -7.56 -19.31
C LEU A 52 11.82 -8.02 -17.86
N ASP A 53 11.90 -7.09 -16.90
CA ASP A 53 11.99 -7.43 -15.49
C ASP A 53 10.72 -8.14 -15.01
N LEU A 54 9.55 -7.68 -15.49
CA LEU A 54 8.27 -8.34 -15.22
C LEU A 54 8.21 -9.75 -15.79
N SER A 55 8.70 -9.94 -17.01
CA SER A 55 8.85 -11.26 -17.67
C SER A 55 9.74 -12.18 -16.85
N THR A 56 10.93 -11.70 -16.47
CA THR A 56 11.88 -12.44 -15.64
C THR A 56 11.28 -12.80 -14.28
N GLY A 57 10.57 -11.86 -13.65
CA GLY A 57 9.87 -12.10 -12.40
C GLY A 57 8.79 -13.17 -12.51
N ALA A 58 8.05 -13.17 -13.60
CA ALA A 58 7.04 -14.19 -13.89
C ALA A 58 7.68 -15.57 -14.13
N GLU A 59 8.78 -15.65 -14.85
CA GLU A 59 9.52 -16.90 -15.11
C GLU A 59 10.14 -17.45 -13.82
N ASN A 60 10.64 -16.61 -12.95
CA ASN A 60 11.18 -16.98 -11.64
C ASN A 60 10.15 -17.65 -10.71
N ILE A 61 8.87 -17.45 -10.94
CA ILE A 61 7.80 -18.14 -10.20
C ILE A 61 7.20 -19.32 -10.97
N GLY A 62 7.78 -19.66 -12.14
CA GLY A 62 7.40 -20.82 -12.94
C GLY A 62 6.31 -20.54 -13.98
N LEU A 63 6.04 -19.30 -14.31
CA LEU A 63 5.20 -18.93 -15.45
C LEU A 63 6.07 -18.87 -16.71
N ARG A 64 5.47 -19.11 -17.85
CA ARG A 64 6.07 -18.88 -19.17
C ARG A 64 5.54 -17.57 -19.73
N THR A 65 6.40 -16.77 -20.31
CA THR A 65 6.03 -15.45 -20.83
C THR A 65 6.43 -15.26 -22.28
N LEU A 66 5.65 -14.44 -23.00
CA LEU A 66 5.96 -14.03 -24.36
C LEU A 66 5.50 -12.57 -24.56
N ALA A 67 6.46 -11.67 -24.79
CA ALA A 67 6.16 -10.29 -25.14
C ALA A 67 5.74 -10.18 -26.61
N ILE A 68 4.58 -9.59 -26.84
CA ILE A 68 3.98 -9.50 -28.19
C ILE A 68 3.52 -8.05 -28.42
N LYS A 69 3.72 -7.56 -29.64
CA LYS A 69 3.17 -6.30 -30.12
C LYS A 69 2.09 -6.61 -31.15
N CYS A 70 0.83 -6.32 -30.83
CA CYS A 70 -0.32 -6.73 -31.62
C CYS A 70 -1.48 -5.73 -31.61
N THR A 71 -2.46 -5.97 -32.47
CA THR A 71 -3.70 -5.19 -32.54
C THR A 71 -4.78 -5.76 -31.61
N ILE A 72 -5.87 -5.02 -31.41
CA ILE A 72 -7.03 -5.51 -30.63
C ILE A 72 -7.63 -6.76 -31.25
N GLU A 73 -7.72 -6.81 -32.58
CA GLU A 73 -8.27 -7.92 -33.33
C GLU A 73 -7.42 -9.19 -33.12
N GLU A 74 -6.10 -9.06 -33.15
CA GLU A 74 -5.15 -10.15 -32.88
C GLU A 74 -5.27 -10.63 -31.42
N VAL A 75 -5.46 -9.71 -30.46
CA VAL A 75 -5.69 -10.06 -29.04
C VAL A 75 -6.95 -10.90 -28.87
N ILE A 76 -8.05 -10.50 -29.49
CA ILE A 76 -9.34 -11.21 -29.38
C ILE A 76 -9.27 -12.61 -29.96
N THR A 77 -8.51 -12.80 -31.05
CA THR A 77 -8.51 -14.05 -31.82
C THR A 77 -7.41 -15.02 -31.41
N SER A 78 -6.27 -14.53 -30.92
CA SER A 78 -5.05 -15.35 -30.85
C SER A 78 -4.33 -15.30 -29.51
N VAL A 79 -4.68 -14.36 -28.59
CA VAL A 79 -3.96 -14.23 -27.30
C VAL A 79 -4.71 -14.97 -26.19
N PRO A 80 -4.03 -15.83 -25.42
CA PRO A 80 -4.64 -16.45 -24.25
C PRO A 80 -4.90 -15.45 -23.12
N PHE A 81 -6.00 -15.63 -22.41
CA PHE A 81 -6.32 -14.84 -21.22
C PHE A 81 -6.09 -15.65 -19.93
N PRO A 82 -5.68 -14.99 -18.85
CA PRO A 82 -5.36 -13.56 -18.71
C PRO A 82 -3.96 -13.19 -19.24
N THR A 83 -3.77 -11.94 -19.66
CA THR A 83 -2.51 -11.40 -20.17
C THR A 83 -2.21 -10.04 -19.56
N ILE A 84 -0.94 -9.64 -19.42
CA ILE A 84 -0.55 -8.35 -18.89
C ILE A 84 -0.35 -7.37 -20.05
N LEU A 85 -0.93 -6.18 -19.94
CA LEU A 85 -0.79 -5.10 -20.91
C LEU A 85 0.13 -4.02 -20.40
N PHE A 86 0.94 -3.45 -21.27
CA PHE A 86 1.68 -2.23 -21.01
C PHE A 86 0.78 -1.04 -21.39
N TRP A 87 0.22 -0.39 -20.37
CA TRP A 87 -0.82 0.62 -20.48
C TRP A 87 -0.26 2.03 -20.35
N ASN A 88 -0.67 2.95 -21.23
CA ASN A 88 -0.21 4.34 -21.22
C ASN A 88 1.31 4.50 -21.16
N GLU A 89 2.08 3.55 -21.68
CA GLU A 89 3.54 3.54 -21.73
C GLU A 89 4.24 3.61 -20.35
N ASN A 90 3.50 3.47 -19.24
CA ASN A 90 4.06 3.58 -17.89
C ASN A 90 3.36 2.72 -16.82
N HIS A 91 2.35 1.94 -17.20
CA HIS A 91 1.54 1.18 -16.24
C HIS A 91 1.30 -0.25 -16.71
N PHE A 92 1.13 -1.19 -15.77
CA PHE A 92 0.79 -2.58 -16.08
C PHE A 92 -0.61 -2.90 -15.56
N VAL A 93 -1.43 -3.50 -16.42
CA VAL A 93 -2.78 -3.94 -16.10
C VAL A 93 -3.03 -5.34 -16.66
N VAL A 94 -4.01 -6.06 -16.14
CA VAL A 94 -4.34 -7.42 -16.58
C VAL A 94 -5.60 -7.43 -17.41
N LEU A 95 -5.51 -7.81 -18.68
CA LEU A 95 -6.65 -8.11 -19.53
C LEU A 95 -7.07 -9.55 -19.28
N TYR A 96 -8.29 -9.76 -18.82
CA TYR A 96 -8.77 -11.09 -18.45
C TYR A 96 -9.95 -11.60 -19.30
N HIS A 97 -10.53 -10.75 -20.11
CA HIS A 97 -11.57 -11.14 -21.07
C HIS A 97 -11.72 -10.07 -22.16
N ALA A 98 -12.04 -10.51 -23.36
CA ALA A 98 -12.36 -9.65 -24.50
C ALA A 98 -13.52 -10.24 -25.30
N ASP A 99 -14.39 -9.41 -25.80
CA ASP A 99 -15.41 -9.77 -26.78
C ASP A 99 -15.44 -8.78 -27.96
N LYS A 100 -16.40 -8.92 -28.87
CA LYS A 100 -16.54 -8.07 -30.07
C LYS A 100 -16.87 -6.60 -29.74
N LYS A 101 -17.21 -6.26 -28.50
CA LYS A 101 -17.64 -4.89 -28.12
C LYS A 101 -16.82 -4.32 -26.97
N HIS A 102 -16.28 -5.18 -26.07
CA HIS A 102 -15.68 -4.73 -24.82
C HIS A 102 -14.44 -5.51 -24.45
N MET A 103 -13.61 -4.86 -23.64
CA MET A 103 -12.39 -5.40 -23.04
C MET A 103 -12.51 -5.27 -21.52
N TRP A 104 -12.26 -6.36 -20.78
CA TRP A 104 -12.32 -6.37 -19.31
C TRP A 104 -10.92 -6.42 -18.71
N VAL A 105 -10.59 -5.38 -17.98
CA VAL A 105 -9.27 -5.15 -17.40
C VAL A 105 -9.36 -5.16 -15.88
N SER A 106 -8.43 -5.84 -15.23
CA SER A 106 -8.15 -5.71 -13.81
C SER A 106 -6.93 -4.81 -13.64
N ASP A 107 -7.19 -3.58 -13.21
CA ASP A 107 -6.17 -2.53 -13.02
C ASP A 107 -5.78 -2.49 -11.54
N PRO A 108 -4.50 -2.70 -11.19
CA PRO A 108 -4.04 -2.60 -9.80
C PRO A 108 -4.27 -1.24 -9.14
N ALA A 109 -4.44 -0.17 -9.91
CA ALA A 109 -4.72 1.16 -9.37
C ALA A 109 -6.22 1.44 -9.21
N LYS A 110 -7.08 0.84 -10.04
CA LYS A 110 -8.49 1.24 -10.15
C LYS A 110 -9.47 0.09 -9.94
N GLY A 111 -9.00 -1.16 -9.90
CA GLY A 111 -9.83 -2.34 -9.81
C GLY A 111 -10.31 -2.85 -11.18
N ARG A 112 -11.49 -3.46 -11.24
CA ARG A 112 -12.03 -4.03 -12.49
C ARG A 112 -12.74 -2.96 -13.31
N ILE A 113 -12.32 -2.82 -14.56
CA ILE A 113 -12.86 -1.83 -15.51
C ILE A 113 -13.28 -2.55 -16.79
N LYS A 114 -14.38 -2.12 -17.34
CA LYS A 114 -14.86 -2.54 -18.65
C LYS A 114 -14.72 -1.37 -19.62
N TYR A 115 -13.93 -1.56 -20.65
CA TYR A 115 -13.70 -0.58 -21.71
C TYR A 115 -14.43 -0.95 -22.99
N THR A 116 -14.87 0.05 -23.74
CA THR A 116 -15.14 -0.10 -25.18
C THR A 116 -13.82 -0.26 -25.95
N HIS A 117 -13.87 -0.74 -27.19
CA HIS A 117 -12.64 -0.87 -28.00
C HIS A 117 -11.96 0.48 -28.26
N GLU A 118 -12.72 1.58 -28.38
CA GLU A 118 -12.14 2.92 -28.56
C GLU A 118 -11.43 3.43 -27.32
N GLU A 119 -12.04 3.29 -26.14
CA GLU A 119 -11.42 3.66 -24.85
C GLU A 119 -10.17 2.82 -24.59
N PHE A 120 -10.25 1.52 -24.86
CA PHE A 120 -9.13 0.60 -24.72
C PHE A 120 -7.97 0.98 -25.66
N ARG A 121 -8.25 1.30 -26.92
CA ARG A 121 -7.25 1.73 -27.91
C ARG A 121 -6.52 2.99 -27.45
N ARG A 122 -7.23 3.98 -26.89
CA ARG A 122 -6.64 5.23 -26.39
C ARG A 122 -5.67 5.01 -25.22
N GLY A 123 -5.91 4.02 -24.40
CA GLY A 123 -5.04 3.71 -23.26
C GLY A 123 -3.92 2.72 -23.57
N TRP A 124 -4.13 1.83 -24.57
CA TRP A 124 -3.17 0.76 -24.83
C TRP A 124 -2.23 1.03 -26.01
N TYR A 125 -2.69 1.78 -27.02
CA TYR A 125 -1.84 2.10 -28.15
C TYR A 125 -1.00 3.35 -27.87
N PRO A 126 0.33 3.31 -28.15
CA PRO A 126 1.14 4.52 -28.21
C PRO A 126 0.58 5.52 -29.24
N LYS A 127 0.72 6.83 -28.97
CA LYS A 127 0.11 7.90 -29.76
C LYS A 127 0.39 7.86 -31.28
N LYS A 128 1.45 7.20 -31.71
CA LYS A 128 1.89 7.12 -33.10
C LYS A 128 1.76 5.73 -33.72
N GLU A 129 1.19 4.77 -32.98
CA GLU A 129 1.17 3.37 -33.40
C GLU A 129 -0.24 2.78 -33.31
N ASN A 130 -0.53 1.81 -34.17
CA ASN A 130 -1.79 1.07 -34.18
C ASN A 130 -1.66 -0.33 -33.53
N LYS A 131 -0.62 -0.53 -32.70
CA LYS A 131 -0.35 -1.77 -31.98
C LYS A 131 0.06 -1.48 -30.57
N GLY A 132 -0.45 -2.25 -29.63
CA GLY A 132 -0.07 -2.19 -28.24
C GLY A 132 0.86 -3.33 -27.85
N VAL A 133 1.56 -3.19 -26.73
CA VAL A 133 2.46 -4.19 -26.19
C VAL A 133 1.77 -4.95 -25.07
N LEU A 134 1.90 -6.28 -25.08
CA LEU A 134 1.41 -7.17 -24.03
C LEU A 134 2.45 -8.23 -23.68
N LEU A 135 2.31 -8.80 -22.50
CA LEU A 135 3.01 -9.98 -22.05
C LEU A 135 1.98 -11.10 -21.88
N ALA A 136 1.98 -12.04 -22.81
CA ALA A 136 1.21 -13.27 -22.69
C ALA A 136 1.83 -14.14 -21.59
N VAL A 137 1.00 -14.74 -20.74
CA VAL A 137 1.47 -15.48 -19.56
C VAL A 137 0.73 -16.79 -19.45
N GLU A 138 1.48 -17.88 -19.35
CA GLU A 138 0.96 -19.24 -19.20
C GLU A 138 1.60 -19.97 -18.02
N PRO A 139 0.85 -20.78 -17.25
CA PRO A 139 1.43 -21.57 -16.19
C PRO A 139 2.18 -22.79 -16.76
N THR A 140 3.42 -23.01 -16.31
CA THR A 140 4.19 -24.20 -16.62
C THR A 140 3.85 -25.35 -15.67
N VAL A 141 4.36 -26.54 -15.97
CA VAL A 141 4.24 -27.72 -15.08
C VAL A 141 4.90 -27.44 -13.72
N ASP A 142 5.99 -26.69 -13.70
CA ASP A 142 6.71 -26.33 -12.49
C ASP A 142 5.92 -25.32 -11.65
N PHE A 143 5.22 -24.36 -12.26
CA PHE A 143 4.27 -23.51 -11.57
C PHE A 143 3.18 -24.33 -10.87
N GLN A 144 2.68 -25.38 -11.52
CA GLN A 144 1.65 -26.23 -10.94
C GLN A 144 2.17 -27.17 -9.83
N LYS A 145 3.40 -27.69 -9.97
CA LYS A 145 4.03 -28.60 -8.99
C LYS A 145 4.53 -27.89 -7.74
N ASN A 146 4.90 -26.64 -7.84
CA ASN A 146 5.40 -25.86 -6.71
C ASN A 146 4.30 -25.69 -5.66
N LYS A 147 4.13 -26.69 -4.80
CA LYS A 147 3.20 -26.67 -3.66
C LYS A 147 3.61 -25.65 -2.59
N GLN A 148 4.72 -24.96 -2.79
CA GLN A 148 5.24 -24.01 -1.84
C GLN A 148 4.52 -22.67 -1.95
N GLN A 149 4.04 -22.32 -0.79
CA GLN A 149 3.55 -21.03 -0.38
C GLN A 149 2.07 -20.77 -0.73
N LYS A 150 1.17 -21.47 -0.01
CA LYS A 150 0.31 -20.67 0.83
C LYS A 150 1.26 -19.94 1.80
N GLU A 151 1.93 -18.90 1.37
CA GLU A 151 2.19 -17.80 2.26
C GLU A 151 0.79 -17.22 2.55
N ARG A 152 0.12 -17.88 3.52
CA ARG A 152 -0.78 -17.15 4.39
C ARG A 152 -0.06 -15.84 4.57
N GLU A 153 -0.72 -14.74 4.35
CA GLU A 153 -0.44 -13.49 5.04
C GLU A 153 -0.38 -13.86 6.53
N LYS A 154 0.76 -14.47 6.91
CA LYS A 154 1.06 -14.81 8.28
C LYS A 154 1.13 -13.48 8.96
N ASN A 155 -0.04 -13.09 9.48
CA ASN A 155 -0.23 -12.02 10.43
C ASN A 155 0.83 -10.92 10.25
N SER A 156 0.61 -10.05 9.28
CA SER A 156 1.41 -8.83 9.08
C SER A 156 1.62 -8.08 10.42
N PHE A 157 0.67 -8.23 11.31
CA PHE A 157 0.71 -7.70 12.68
C PHE A 157 1.84 -8.30 13.54
N ILE A 158 2.11 -9.60 13.46
CA ILE A 158 3.21 -10.25 14.22
C ILE A 158 4.55 -9.83 13.65
N ASN A 159 4.67 -9.67 12.35
CA ASN A 159 5.90 -9.18 11.72
C ASN A 159 6.17 -7.71 12.06
N ILE A 160 5.12 -6.88 12.11
CA ILE A 160 5.22 -5.50 12.61
C ILE A 160 5.67 -5.50 14.08
N LEU A 161 5.06 -6.33 14.92
CA LEU A 161 5.45 -6.44 16.34
C LEU A 161 6.92 -6.87 16.50
N ARG A 162 7.39 -7.76 15.62
CA ARG A 162 8.79 -8.22 15.62
C ARG A 162 9.76 -7.08 15.27
N TYR A 163 9.35 -6.10 14.50
CA TYR A 163 10.15 -4.93 14.16
C TYR A 163 10.35 -3.99 15.37
N PHE A 164 9.46 -4.05 16.38
CA PHE A 164 9.57 -3.26 17.60
C PHE A 164 10.47 -3.90 18.67
N ILE A 165 10.81 -5.19 18.54
CA ILE A 165 11.64 -5.90 19.52
C ILE A 165 13.00 -5.24 19.78
N PRO A 166 13.79 -4.79 18.76
CA PRO A 166 15.05 -4.10 18.98
C PRO A 166 14.89 -2.77 19.71
N TYR A 167 13.73 -2.11 19.62
CA TYR A 167 13.45 -0.82 20.24
C TYR A 167 12.78 -0.91 21.61
N LYS A 168 12.65 -2.12 22.19
CA LYS A 168 11.96 -2.34 23.47
C LYS A 168 12.48 -1.46 24.61
N LYS A 169 13.78 -1.16 24.66
CA LYS A 169 14.37 -0.26 25.66
C LYS A 169 13.87 1.17 25.51
N SER A 170 13.83 1.70 24.30
CA SER A 170 13.32 3.04 24.03
C SER A 170 11.83 3.17 24.33
N PHE A 171 11.04 2.15 23.99
CA PHE A 171 9.62 2.11 24.35
C PHE A 171 9.42 2.08 25.86
N MET A 172 10.21 1.28 26.59
CA MET A 172 10.15 1.24 28.06
C MET A 172 10.50 2.60 28.66
N THR A 173 11.52 3.28 28.13
CA THR A 173 11.90 4.63 28.58
C THR A 173 10.78 5.63 28.36
N ILE A 174 10.15 5.63 27.18
CA ILE A 174 9.02 6.50 26.89
C ILE A 174 7.85 6.20 27.82
N PHE A 175 7.55 4.94 28.06
CA PHE A 175 6.47 4.53 28.97
C PHE A 175 6.70 5.00 30.40
N VAL A 176 7.94 4.86 30.91
CA VAL A 176 8.30 5.36 32.24
C VAL A 176 8.16 6.89 32.33
N ILE A 177 8.65 7.62 31.33
CA ILE A 177 8.52 9.08 31.30
C ILE A 177 7.04 9.49 31.26
N MET A 178 6.23 8.88 30.41
CA MET A 178 4.79 9.16 30.35
C MET A 178 4.10 8.87 31.68
N PHE A 179 4.46 7.77 32.35
CA PHE A 179 3.91 7.41 33.64
C PHE A 179 4.25 8.45 34.71
N ILE A 180 5.49 8.93 34.77
CA ILE A 180 5.93 9.99 35.70
C ILE A 180 5.16 11.29 35.42
N VAL A 181 5.07 11.71 34.15
CA VAL A 181 4.32 12.92 33.75
C VAL A 181 2.85 12.81 34.16
N THR A 182 2.23 11.66 33.97
CA THR A 182 0.83 11.43 34.35
C THR A 182 0.63 11.53 35.87
N LEU A 183 1.58 11.00 36.67
CA LEU A 183 1.56 11.16 38.14
C LEU A 183 1.62 12.64 38.54
N PHE A 184 2.55 13.41 37.95
CA PHE A 184 2.65 14.84 38.24
C PHE A 184 1.38 15.60 37.85
N GLN A 185 0.79 15.29 36.70
CA GLN A 185 -0.48 15.90 36.25
C GLN A 185 -1.65 15.56 37.19
N GLY A 186 -1.66 14.37 37.78
CA GLY A 186 -2.64 13.96 38.77
C GLY A 186 -2.52 14.73 40.09
N ILE A 187 -1.33 15.18 40.47
CA ILE A 187 -1.08 15.93 41.72
C ILE A 187 -1.48 17.39 41.57
N LEU A 188 -1.32 17.99 40.39
CA LEU A 188 -1.61 19.43 40.15
C LEU A 188 -3.00 19.91 40.61
N PRO A 189 -4.11 19.20 40.33
CA PRO A 189 -5.43 19.62 40.77
C PRO A 189 -5.59 19.60 42.30
N PHE A 190 -4.87 18.68 43.00
CA PHE A 190 -4.90 18.64 44.47
C PHE A 190 -4.15 19.82 45.09
N ILE A 191 -3.00 20.19 44.49
CA ILE A 191 -2.25 21.39 44.92
C ILE A 191 -3.09 22.66 44.66
N SER A 192 -3.70 22.76 43.48
CA SER A 192 -4.56 23.89 43.14
C SER A 192 -5.74 24.01 44.09
N LYS A 193 -6.38 22.89 44.44
CA LYS A 193 -7.46 22.87 45.43
C LYS A 193 -6.95 23.27 46.81
N ALA A 194 -5.83 22.76 47.27
CA ALA A 194 -5.25 23.12 48.58
C ALA A 194 -4.91 24.61 48.67
N VAL A 195 -4.33 25.19 47.62
CA VAL A 195 -4.02 26.62 47.52
C VAL A 195 -5.31 27.48 47.60
N ILE A 196 -6.37 27.07 46.88
CA ILE A 196 -7.64 27.78 46.89
C ILE A 196 -8.33 27.63 48.25
N ASP A 197 -8.38 26.42 48.83
CA ASP A 197 -9.02 26.16 50.13
C ASP A 197 -8.32 26.91 51.26
N VAL A 198 -6.97 26.93 51.27
CA VAL A 198 -6.21 27.68 52.27
C VAL A 198 -6.32 29.20 52.02
N GLY A 199 -6.18 29.67 50.78
CA GLY A 199 -6.25 31.09 50.44
C GLY A 199 -7.63 31.73 50.68
N ILE A 200 -8.70 30.96 50.45
CA ILE A 200 -10.07 31.46 50.64
C ILE A 200 -10.54 31.31 52.08
N LYS A 201 -10.20 30.18 52.76
CA LYS A 201 -10.67 29.93 54.12
C LYS A 201 -9.97 30.74 55.17
N THR A 202 -8.71 31.16 54.98
CA THR A 202 -7.98 31.94 55.97
C THR A 202 -8.31 33.41 55.91
N PHE A 203 -9.01 33.90 54.86
CA PHE A 203 -9.40 35.32 54.69
C PHE A 203 -8.34 36.30 55.22
N ASP A 204 -7.06 35.97 55.01
CA ASP A 204 -5.99 36.83 55.43
C ASP A 204 -5.79 37.95 54.38
N LEU A 205 -6.74 38.90 54.40
CA LEU A 205 -6.72 40.09 53.55
C LEU A 205 -5.44 40.91 53.79
N ASN A 206 -4.73 40.69 54.89
CA ASN A 206 -3.48 41.39 55.19
C ASN A 206 -2.35 40.96 54.24
N SER A 207 -2.25 39.69 53.84
CA SER A 207 -1.19 39.25 52.90
C SER A 207 -1.39 39.74 51.46
N VAL A 208 -2.65 39.90 51.04
CA VAL A 208 -2.98 40.44 49.69
C VAL A 208 -2.77 41.98 49.68
N SER A 209 -3.11 42.66 50.78
CA SER A 209 -2.90 44.08 50.89
C SER A 209 -1.41 44.47 50.92
N TYR A 210 -0.56 43.67 51.57
CA TYR A 210 0.91 43.89 51.60
C TYR A 210 1.56 43.79 50.21
N THR A 211 1.12 42.89 49.38
CA THR A 211 1.69 42.74 48.01
C THR A 211 1.22 43.86 47.08
N HIS A 212 -0.01 44.32 47.21
CA HIS A 212 -0.54 45.42 46.39
C HIS A 212 -0.01 46.81 46.81
N LEU A 213 0.13 47.06 48.10
CA LEU A 213 0.68 48.36 48.61
C LEU A 213 2.16 48.50 48.22
N ARG A 214 2.97 47.45 48.31
CA ARG A 214 4.39 47.48 47.95
C ARG A 214 4.62 47.70 46.45
N ALA A 215 3.70 47.23 45.62
CA ALA A 215 3.78 47.45 44.16
C ALA A 215 3.47 48.91 43.78
N HIS A 216 2.68 49.63 44.61
CA HIS A 216 2.37 51.06 44.39
C HIS A 216 3.44 52.03 44.88
N GLU A 217 4.25 51.61 45.86
CA GLU A 217 5.31 52.49 46.39
C GLU A 217 6.60 52.47 45.49
N THR A 218 6.77 51.46 44.65
CA THR A 218 7.93 51.39 43.74
C THR A 218 7.76 52.18 42.44
N THR A 219 6.63 52.83 42.20
CA THR A 219 6.38 53.66 40.99
C THR A 219 6.43 55.20 41.28
N LEU A 220 6.89 55.64 42.48
CA LEU A 220 7.03 57.08 42.85
C LEU A 220 8.47 57.37 43.32
N HIS A 221 9.49 56.95 42.56
CA HIS A 221 10.82 57.54 42.59
C HIS A 221 11.47 57.53 41.22
#